data_6152576d5a413a177fd00b3b47362a3f
#
_entry.id   6152576d5a413a177fd00b3b47362a3f
#
_cell.length_a   1.000
_cell.length_b   1.000
_cell.length_c   1.000
_cell.angle_alpha   90.00
_cell.angle_beta   90.00
_cell.angle_gamma   90.00
#
_symmetry.space_group_name_H-M   'P 1'
#
loop_
_entity.id
_entity.type
_entity.pdbx_description
1 polymer ?
#
loop_
_entity_poly.entity_id
_entity_poly.type
_entity_poly.pdbx_seq_one_letter_code
_entity_poly.pdbx_strand_id
1 'polypeptide(L)'
;MALLEVSNLGIAFGGLQAVAQLDLSIEKGHLYGLIGPNGAGKTTVFNMLTGVYKPTEGNIVLDGKDITGQNPELISKSGIARTFQNIRLFNEMSVIDNVKVGLHNQIKYGMWTGILRLPAFKEKEHEMNREAMKLLKIFDLDKEANYKASQLPYGKQRKLEIARALATNPKLLLLDEPAAGMNPNETEELM
;
A
#
# COMPACT_ATOMS: atom_id res chain seq x y z
N MET A 1 -12.73 -4.12 -18.50
CA MET A 1 -13.40 -3.18 -17.55
C MET A 1 -12.31 -2.53 -16.73
N ALA A 2 -12.31 -1.21 -16.65
CA ALA A 2 -11.32 -0.49 -15.85
C ALA A 2 -11.48 -0.85 -14.36
N LEU A 3 -10.36 -1.02 -13.68
CA LEU A 3 -10.28 -1.23 -12.24
C LEU A 3 -10.42 0.11 -11.50
N LEU A 4 -9.75 1.15 -12.00
CA LEU A 4 -9.84 2.51 -11.49
C LEU A 4 -10.22 3.44 -12.65
N GLU A 5 -11.22 4.26 -12.42
CA GLU A 5 -11.62 5.34 -13.32
C GLU A 5 -11.61 6.66 -12.53
N VAL A 6 -10.91 7.62 -13.08
CA VAL A 6 -10.79 8.97 -12.53
C VAL A 6 -11.28 9.93 -13.62
N SER A 7 -12.25 10.76 -13.30
CA SER A 7 -12.84 11.67 -14.29
C SER A 7 -12.82 13.10 -13.77
N ASN A 8 -12.21 14.00 -14.55
CA ASN A 8 -12.13 15.44 -14.29
C ASN A 8 -11.65 15.78 -12.88
N LEU A 9 -10.69 14.99 -12.34
CA LEU A 9 -10.24 15.13 -10.96
C LEU A 9 -9.42 16.41 -10.79
N GLY A 10 -9.79 17.22 -9.80
CA GLY A 10 -9.13 18.46 -9.49
C GLY A 10 -9.08 18.78 -8.00
N ILE A 11 -8.05 19.54 -7.61
CA ILE A 11 -7.92 20.11 -6.27
C ILE A 11 -7.19 21.44 -6.30
N ALA A 12 -7.73 22.41 -5.54
CA ALA A 12 -7.12 23.71 -5.33
C ALA A 12 -6.85 23.96 -3.84
N PHE A 13 -5.73 24.60 -3.53
CA PHE A 13 -5.33 25.03 -2.20
C PHE A 13 -5.16 26.54 -2.17
N GLY A 14 -6.01 27.26 -1.41
CA GLY A 14 -5.89 28.71 -1.25
C GLY A 14 -5.83 29.48 -2.58
N GLY A 15 -6.57 29.01 -3.60
CA GLY A 15 -6.58 29.61 -4.94
C GLY A 15 -5.50 29.08 -5.90
N LEU A 16 -4.55 28.28 -5.45
CA LEU A 16 -3.59 27.59 -6.31
C LEU A 16 -4.17 26.24 -6.76
N GLN A 17 -4.39 26.08 -8.08
CA GLN A 17 -4.79 24.80 -8.67
C GLN A 17 -3.59 23.85 -8.67
N ALA A 18 -3.61 22.82 -7.81
CA ALA A 18 -2.53 21.86 -7.73
C ALA A 18 -2.69 20.68 -8.71
N VAL A 19 -3.93 20.31 -9.00
CA VAL A 19 -4.30 19.34 -10.05
C VAL A 19 -5.57 19.84 -10.71
N ALA A 20 -5.63 19.81 -12.04
CA ALA A 20 -6.79 20.22 -12.82
C ALA A 20 -7.13 19.18 -13.87
N GLN A 21 -8.42 18.84 -13.99
CA GLN A 21 -8.99 18.07 -15.10
C GLN A 21 -8.21 16.77 -15.40
N LEU A 22 -7.82 16.03 -14.35
CA LEU A 22 -7.12 14.76 -14.53
C LEU A 22 -8.13 13.66 -14.86
N ASP A 23 -7.96 13.05 -16.02
CA ASP A 23 -8.62 11.82 -16.42
C ASP A 23 -7.62 10.68 -16.44
N LEU A 24 -7.96 9.55 -15.82
CA LEU A 24 -7.11 8.35 -15.74
C LEU A 24 -7.98 7.11 -15.72
N SER A 25 -7.61 6.12 -16.53
CA SER A 25 -8.22 4.79 -16.51
C SER A 25 -7.14 3.73 -16.35
N ILE A 26 -7.29 2.86 -15.35
CA ILE A 26 -6.38 1.77 -15.05
C ILE A 26 -7.12 0.45 -15.18
N GLU A 27 -6.61 -0.45 -16.01
CA GLU A 27 -7.14 -1.79 -16.17
C GLU A 27 -6.53 -2.78 -15.17
N LYS A 28 -7.29 -3.80 -14.80
CA LYS A 28 -6.82 -4.85 -13.89
C LYS A 28 -5.65 -5.62 -14.49
N GLY A 29 -4.59 -5.83 -13.70
CA GLY A 29 -3.40 -6.59 -14.10
C GLY A 29 -2.40 -5.81 -14.94
N HIS A 30 -2.59 -4.51 -15.10
CA HIS A 30 -1.66 -3.64 -15.82
C HIS A 30 -0.84 -2.76 -14.88
N LEU A 31 0.37 -2.43 -15.31
CA LEU A 31 1.26 -1.48 -14.65
C LEU A 31 1.16 -0.12 -15.35
N TYR A 32 0.95 0.95 -14.57
CA TYR A 32 0.88 2.33 -15.06
C TYR A 32 1.91 3.19 -14.35
N GLY A 33 2.59 4.04 -15.11
CA GLY A 33 3.53 5.03 -14.59
C GLY A 33 2.95 6.44 -14.63
N LEU A 34 2.86 7.11 -13.47
CA LEU A 34 2.55 8.53 -13.39
C LEU A 34 3.84 9.32 -13.43
N ILE A 35 4.15 9.92 -14.60
CA ILE A 35 5.41 10.61 -14.88
C ILE A 35 5.17 12.13 -14.94
N GLY A 36 6.13 12.90 -14.45
CA GLY A 36 6.10 14.36 -14.50
C GLY A 36 7.21 14.98 -13.64
N PRO A 37 7.54 16.26 -13.84
CA PRO A 37 8.55 16.96 -13.06
C PRO A 37 8.17 17.07 -11.58
N ASN A 38 9.12 17.50 -10.75
CA ASN A 38 8.84 17.82 -9.35
C ASN A 38 7.84 18.99 -9.29
N GLY A 39 6.85 18.89 -8.41
CA GLY A 39 5.77 19.87 -8.33
C GLY A 39 4.61 19.67 -9.31
N ALA A 40 4.65 18.68 -10.22
CA ALA A 40 3.57 18.40 -11.17
C ALA A 40 2.30 17.80 -10.53
N GLY A 41 2.20 17.74 -9.20
CA GLY A 41 1.00 17.24 -8.51
C GLY A 41 0.91 15.73 -8.35
N LYS A 42 1.94 14.93 -8.70
CA LYS A 42 1.91 13.45 -8.58
C LYS A 42 1.51 12.98 -7.18
N THR A 43 2.19 13.47 -6.15
CA THR A 43 1.88 13.15 -4.74
C THR A 43 0.49 13.63 -4.34
N THR A 44 0.03 14.77 -4.91
CA THR A 44 -1.33 15.29 -4.68
C THR A 44 -2.39 14.35 -5.26
N VAL A 45 -2.16 13.80 -6.45
CA VAL A 45 -3.02 12.76 -7.05
C VAL A 45 -3.07 11.54 -6.15
N PHE A 46 -1.93 11.02 -5.69
CA PHE A 46 -1.89 9.89 -4.75
C PHE A 46 -2.63 10.19 -3.44
N ASN A 47 -2.51 11.41 -2.93
CA ASN A 47 -3.22 11.84 -1.73
C ASN A 47 -4.75 11.88 -1.93
N MET A 48 -5.22 12.28 -3.12
CA MET A 48 -6.65 12.21 -3.46
C MET A 48 -7.14 10.76 -3.61
N LEU A 49 -6.38 9.91 -4.31
CA LEU A 49 -6.72 8.49 -4.51
C LEU A 49 -6.74 7.70 -3.19
N THR A 50 -6.01 8.16 -2.17
CA THR A 50 -5.94 7.51 -0.85
C THR A 50 -6.76 8.21 0.24
N GLY A 51 -7.52 9.26 -0.12
CA GLY A 51 -8.42 9.97 0.80
C GLY A 51 -7.73 10.88 1.82
N VAL A 52 -6.42 11.12 1.66
CA VAL A 52 -5.67 12.12 2.46
C VAL A 52 -6.15 13.52 2.12
N TYR A 53 -6.42 13.76 0.83
CA TYR A 53 -7.06 15.00 0.36
C TYR A 53 -8.42 14.68 -0.27
N LYS A 54 -9.39 15.53 0.03
CA LYS A 54 -10.69 15.47 -0.64
C LYS A 54 -10.62 16.29 -1.93
N PRO A 55 -10.94 15.72 -3.10
CA PRO A 55 -11.00 16.46 -4.35
C PRO A 55 -12.00 17.63 -4.26
N THR A 56 -11.73 18.74 -4.95
CA THR A 56 -12.68 19.83 -5.14
C THR A 56 -13.58 19.59 -6.34
N GLU A 57 -13.11 18.81 -7.31
CA GLU A 57 -13.81 18.51 -8.56
C GLU A 57 -13.55 17.05 -8.97
N GLY A 58 -14.44 16.49 -9.77
CA GLY A 58 -14.30 15.18 -10.38
C GLY A 58 -14.66 14.01 -9.47
N ASN A 59 -14.50 12.82 -10.02
CA ASN A 59 -14.90 11.56 -9.39
C ASN A 59 -13.79 10.51 -9.46
N ILE A 60 -13.78 9.60 -8.48
CA ILE A 60 -12.89 8.44 -8.40
C ILE A 60 -13.74 7.19 -8.21
N VAL A 61 -13.71 6.27 -9.17
CA VAL A 61 -14.46 5.02 -9.14
C VAL A 61 -13.46 3.85 -9.12
N LEU A 62 -13.55 2.99 -8.11
CA LEU A 62 -12.74 1.78 -7.97
C LEU A 62 -13.64 0.54 -8.09
N ASP A 63 -13.37 -0.31 -9.08
CA ASP A 63 -14.12 -1.55 -9.31
C ASP A 63 -15.65 -1.31 -9.33
N GLY A 64 -16.09 -0.25 -10.05
CA GLY A 64 -17.48 0.17 -10.17
C GLY A 64 -18.07 0.89 -8.94
N LYS A 65 -17.30 1.10 -7.88
CA LYS A 65 -17.74 1.78 -6.67
C LYS A 65 -17.15 3.18 -6.56
N ASP A 66 -17.97 4.19 -6.38
CA ASP A 66 -17.52 5.56 -6.09
C ASP A 66 -16.86 5.63 -4.71
N ILE A 67 -15.60 6.08 -4.70
CA ILE A 67 -14.78 6.29 -3.50
C ILE A 67 -14.37 7.76 -3.32
N THR A 68 -14.95 8.66 -4.09
CA THR A 68 -14.61 10.08 -4.11
C THR A 68 -14.73 10.71 -2.73
N GLY A 69 -13.65 11.30 -2.24
CA GLY A 69 -13.61 12.01 -0.96
C GLY A 69 -13.91 11.17 0.28
N GLN A 70 -13.88 9.85 0.17
CA GLN A 70 -13.97 8.95 1.32
C GLN A 70 -12.70 9.08 2.18
N ASN A 71 -12.80 8.71 3.44
CA ASN A 71 -11.65 8.71 4.35
C ASN A 71 -10.68 7.55 4.03
N PRO A 72 -9.38 7.66 4.44
CA PRO A 72 -8.36 6.66 4.11
C PRO A 72 -8.70 5.23 4.56
N GLU A 73 -9.40 5.08 5.69
CA GLU A 73 -9.79 3.75 6.20
C GLU A 73 -10.76 3.04 5.25
N LEU A 74 -11.77 3.76 4.74
CA LEU A 74 -12.76 3.21 3.80
C LEU A 74 -12.13 2.91 2.44
N ILE A 75 -11.22 3.76 1.97
CA ILE A 75 -10.48 3.56 0.72
C ILE A 75 -9.56 2.33 0.83
N SER A 76 -8.85 2.17 1.94
CA SER A 76 -8.04 0.98 2.20
C SER A 76 -8.91 -0.29 2.23
N LYS A 77 -10.07 -0.26 2.89
CA LYS A 77 -11.04 -1.37 2.89
C LYS A 77 -11.62 -1.66 1.50
N SER A 78 -11.68 -0.67 0.63
CA SER A 78 -12.13 -0.85 -0.76
C SER A 78 -11.08 -1.54 -1.65
N GLY A 79 -9.82 -1.63 -1.17
CA GLY A 79 -8.75 -2.36 -1.81
C GLY A 79 -7.65 -1.50 -2.43
N ILE A 80 -7.44 -0.26 -1.98
CA ILE A 80 -6.27 0.55 -2.34
C ILE A 80 -5.24 0.45 -1.21
N ALA A 81 -4.01 0.07 -1.55
CA ALA A 81 -2.85 0.19 -0.67
C ALA A 81 -1.82 1.15 -1.28
N ARG A 82 -1.04 1.81 -0.43
CA ARG A 82 0.01 2.74 -0.83
C ARG A 82 1.27 2.54 0.00
N THR A 83 2.43 2.61 -0.64
CA THR A 83 3.70 2.89 0.03
C THR A 83 3.93 4.40 0.11
N PHE A 84 4.79 4.84 1.01
CA PHE A 84 5.11 6.26 1.16
C PHE A 84 6.52 6.53 0.65
N GLN A 85 6.81 7.78 0.27
CA GLN A 85 8.15 8.20 -0.14
C GLN A 85 9.19 7.92 0.97
N ASN A 86 8.85 8.24 2.23
CA ASN A 86 9.64 7.84 3.39
C ASN A 86 9.15 6.50 3.92
N ILE A 87 10.07 5.55 4.08
CA ILE A 87 9.76 4.21 4.60
C ILE A 87 9.07 4.31 5.97
N ARG A 88 7.90 3.69 6.11
CA ARG A 88 7.11 3.67 7.35
C ARG A 88 6.98 2.24 7.85
N LEU A 89 8.04 1.71 8.44
CA LEU A 89 8.03 0.39 9.09
C LEU A 89 7.87 0.53 10.60
N PHE A 90 7.41 -0.54 11.22
CA PHE A 90 7.49 -0.72 12.68
C PHE A 90 8.90 -1.21 13.02
N ASN A 91 9.82 -0.27 13.26
CA ASN A 91 11.26 -0.50 13.35
C ASN A 91 11.66 -1.52 14.43
N GLU A 92 10.95 -1.55 15.55
CA GLU A 92 11.22 -2.46 16.67
C GLU A 92 10.55 -3.83 16.52
N MET A 93 9.65 -3.98 15.56
CA MET A 93 9.02 -5.27 15.24
C MET A 93 9.90 -6.08 14.30
N SER A 94 9.73 -7.40 14.31
CA SER A 94 10.38 -8.29 13.37
C SER A 94 9.88 -8.05 11.93
N VAL A 95 10.68 -8.49 10.96
CA VAL A 95 10.34 -8.45 9.53
C VAL A 95 9.02 -9.15 9.27
N ILE A 96 8.85 -10.38 9.82
CA ILE A 96 7.62 -11.15 9.66
C ILE A 96 6.42 -10.48 10.34
N ASP A 97 6.60 -9.86 11.51
CA ASP A 97 5.51 -9.21 12.21
C ASP A 97 5.05 -7.94 11.49
N ASN A 98 5.95 -7.21 10.83
CA ASN A 98 5.57 -6.10 9.94
C ASN A 98 4.60 -6.56 8.84
N VAL A 99 4.84 -7.72 8.21
CA VAL A 99 3.96 -8.27 7.17
C VAL A 99 2.64 -8.73 7.78
N LYS A 100 2.65 -9.38 8.95
CA LYS A 100 1.45 -9.82 9.66
C LYS A 100 0.50 -8.67 9.99
N VAL A 101 1.00 -7.47 10.29
CA VAL A 101 0.15 -6.29 10.48
C VAL A 101 -0.73 -6.03 9.24
N GLY A 102 -0.18 -6.22 8.03
CA GLY A 102 -0.96 -6.11 6.79
C GLY A 102 -2.02 -7.21 6.65
N LEU A 103 -1.70 -8.44 7.05
CA LEU A 103 -2.63 -9.59 7.01
C LEU A 103 -3.77 -9.51 8.03
N HIS A 104 -3.61 -8.73 9.11
CA HIS A 104 -4.57 -8.66 10.21
C HIS A 104 -5.98 -8.23 9.76
N ASN A 105 -6.08 -7.39 8.74
CA ASN A 105 -7.37 -6.97 8.19
C ASN A 105 -8.10 -8.08 7.42
N GLN A 106 -7.40 -9.11 7.00
CA GLN A 106 -7.98 -10.24 6.23
C GLN A 106 -8.38 -11.40 7.13
N ILE A 107 -7.59 -11.68 8.17
CA ILE A 107 -7.80 -12.81 9.08
C ILE A 107 -8.56 -12.30 10.31
N LYS A 108 -9.89 -12.29 10.21
CA LYS A 108 -10.74 -11.88 11.33
C LYS A 108 -10.83 -13.00 12.37
N TYR A 109 -10.47 -12.71 13.60
CA TYR A 109 -10.81 -13.55 14.76
C TYR A 109 -11.66 -12.74 15.74
N GLY A 110 -12.61 -13.41 16.38
CA GLY A 110 -13.43 -12.79 17.40
C GLY A 110 -12.56 -12.37 18.60
N MET A 111 -12.89 -11.25 19.22
CA MET A 111 -12.15 -10.71 20.39
C MET A 111 -11.96 -11.75 21.51
N TRP A 112 -12.94 -12.61 21.75
CA TRP A 112 -12.89 -13.67 22.75
C TRP A 112 -11.92 -14.80 22.40
N THR A 113 -11.75 -15.14 21.10
CA THR A 113 -10.80 -16.18 20.67
C THR A 113 -9.34 -15.75 20.87
N GLY A 114 -9.06 -14.46 20.75
CA GLY A 114 -7.75 -13.88 21.03
C GLY A 114 -7.41 -13.86 22.53
N ILE A 115 -8.37 -13.45 23.39
CA ILE A 115 -8.17 -13.36 24.84
C ILE A 115 -7.99 -14.74 25.48
N LEU A 116 -8.78 -15.74 25.07
CA LEU A 116 -8.75 -17.08 25.63
C LEU A 116 -7.71 -18.01 24.98
N ARG A 117 -6.95 -17.55 23.98
CA ARG A 117 -5.95 -18.32 23.24
C ARG A 117 -6.43 -19.72 22.83
N LEU A 118 -7.67 -19.81 22.38
CA LEU A 118 -8.31 -21.05 21.95
C LEU A 118 -7.52 -21.72 20.80
N PRO A 119 -7.66 -23.05 20.57
CA PRO A 119 -6.98 -23.73 19.46
C PRO A 119 -7.14 -23.05 18.10
N ALA A 120 -8.32 -22.51 17.83
CA ALA A 120 -8.60 -21.72 16.63
C ALA A 120 -7.74 -20.45 16.48
N PHE A 121 -7.25 -19.87 17.58
CA PHE A 121 -6.29 -18.76 17.54
C PHE A 121 -4.92 -19.25 17.05
N LYS A 122 -4.45 -20.40 17.53
CA LYS A 122 -3.17 -20.97 17.11
C LYS A 122 -3.17 -21.34 15.63
N GLU A 123 -4.26 -21.92 15.12
CA GLU A 123 -4.39 -22.23 13.68
C GLU A 123 -4.29 -20.97 12.83
N LYS A 124 -4.98 -19.89 13.20
CA LYS A 124 -4.93 -18.63 12.48
C LYS A 124 -3.56 -17.95 12.56
N GLU A 125 -2.89 -18.03 13.70
CA GLU A 125 -1.51 -17.55 13.85
C GLU A 125 -0.55 -18.33 12.93
N HIS A 126 -0.71 -19.66 12.83
CA HIS A 126 0.06 -20.48 11.89
C HIS A 126 -0.27 -20.13 10.42
N GLU A 127 -1.52 -19.85 10.10
CA GLU A 127 -1.93 -19.39 8.78
C GLU A 127 -1.29 -18.05 8.45
N MET A 128 -1.37 -17.05 9.34
CA MET A 128 -0.72 -15.75 9.17
C MET A 128 0.79 -15.88 8.99
N ASN A 129 1.46 -16.71 9.78
CA ASN A 129 2.89 -16.96 9.64
C ASN A 129 3.21 -17.54 8.26
N ARG A 130 2.43 -18.50 7.79
CA ARG A 130 2.63 -19.14 6.49
C ARG A 130 2.43 -18.16 5.34
N GLU A 131 1.37 -17.33 5.37
CA GLU A 131 1.13 -16.33 4.33
C GLU A 131 2.16 -15.19 4.37
N ALA A 132 2.56 -14.75 5.57
CA ALA A 132 3.64 -13.78 5.72
C ALA A 132 4.96 -14.30 5.13
N MET A 133 5.32 -15.55 5.42
CA MET A 133 6.53 -16.18 4.88
C MET A 133 6.49 -16.34 3.36
N LYS A 134 5.33 -16.59 2.75
CA LYS A 134 5.19 -16.60 1.29
C LYS A 134 5.52 -15.24 0.69
N LEU A 135 4.96 -14.17 1.26
CA LEU A 135 5.24 -12.80 0.81
C LEU A 135 6.73 -12.45 1.00
N LEU A 136 7.32 -12.80 2.14
CA LEU A 136 8.74 -12.54 2.39
C LEU A 136 9.65 -13.27 1.38
N LYS A 137 9.28 -14.49 0.97
CA LYS A 137 10.04 -15.23 -0.06
C LYS A 137 10.02 -14.56 -1.43
N ILE A 138 8.92 -13.88 -1.82
CA ILE A 138 8.83 -13.14 -3.08
C ILE A 138 9.90 -12.03 -3.15
N PHE A 139 10.25 -11.45 -1.98
CA PHE A 139 11.20 -10.35 -1.86
C PHE A 139 12.58 -10.77 -1.31
N ASP A 140 12.86 -12.08 -1.20
CA ASP A 140 14.10 -12.62 -0.62
C ASP A 140 14.39 -12.13 0.80
N LEU A 141 13.34 -12.01 1.63
CA LEU A 141 13.40 -11.55 3.02
C LEU A 141 13.11 -12.67 4.04
N ASP A 142 12.89 -13.89 3.59
CA ASP A 142 12.51 -15.02 4.45
C ASP A 142 13.62 -15.41 5.43
N LYS A 143 14.89 -15.23 5.06
CA LYS A 143 16.05 -15.50 5.93
C LYS A 143 16.17 -14.51 7.08
N GLU A 144 15.72 -13.28 6.88
CA GLU A 144 15.72 -12.20 7.86
C GLU A 144 14.38 -12.06 8.60
N ALA A 145 13.46 -13.02 8.44
CA ALA A 145 12.09 -12.95 8.99
C ALA A 145 12.04 -12.57 10.49
N ASN A 146 13.00 -13.04 11.28
CA ASN A 146 13.09 -12.81 12.73
C ASN A 146 13.96 -11.59 13.11
N TYR A 147 14.60 -10.90 12.14
CA TYR A 147 15.38 -9.69 12.43
C TYR A 147 14.43 -8.53 12.68
N LYS A 148 14.88 -7.54 13.46
CA LYS A 148 14.14 -6.27 13.55
C LYS A 148 14.19 -5.54 12.20
N ALA A 149 13.10 -4.89 11.83
CA ALA A 149 13.03 -4.13 10.58
C ALA A 149 14.12 -3.05 10.50
N SER A 150 14.50 -2.44 11.64
CA SER A 150 15.60 -1.47 11.73
C SER A 150 16.98 -2.02 11.39
N GLN A 151 17.18 -3.33 11.44
CA GLN A 151 18.47 -3.98 11.13
C GLN A 151 18.67 -4.24 9.63
N LEU A 152 17.60 -4.09 8.84
CA LEU A 152 17.68 -4.31 7.40
C LEU A 152 18.38 -3.13 6.69
N PRO A 153 19.18 -3.39 5.64
CA PRO A 153 19.60 -2.36 4.69
C PRO A 153 18.41 -1.64 4.07
N TYR A 154 18.61 -0.39 3.63
CA TYR A 154 17.54 0.47 3.10
C TYR A 154 16.72 -0.20 1.98
N GLY A 155 17.36 -0.81 0.98
CA GLY A 155 16.68 -1.52 -0.10
C GLY A 155 15.80 -2.66 0.41
N LYS A 156 16.26 -3.44 1.41
CA LYS A 156 15.46 -4.49 2.04
C LYS A 156 14.30 -3.93 2.89
N GLN A 157 14.48 -2.78 3.53
CA GLN A 157 13.39 -2.09 4.23
C GLN A 157 12.30 -1.66 3.24
N ARG A 158 12.68 -1.18 2.05
CA ARG A 158 11.73 -0.82 0.99
C ARG A 158 10.96 -2.04 0.47
N LYS A 159 11.66 -3.15 0.20
CA LYS A 159 11.03 -4.43 -0.15
C LYS A 159 10.04 -4.90 0.93
N LEU A 160 10.39 -4.76 2.21
CA LEU A 160 9.51 -5.10 3.34
C LEU A 160 8.26 -4.19 3.39
N GLU A 161 8.39 -2.90 3.12
CA GLU A 161 7.25 -1.97 3.06
C GLU A 161 6.26 -2.39 1.97
N ILE A 162 6.76 -2.77 0.79
CA ILE A 162 5.94 -3.26 -0.33
C ILE A 162 5.28 -4.60 0.05
N ALA A 163 6.03 -5.53 0.64
CA ALA A 163 5.50 -6.81 1.12
C ALA A 163 4.36 -6.62 2.11
N ARG A 164 4.50 -5.67 3.05
CA ARG A 164 3.44 -5.31 4.01
C ARG A 164 2.21 -4.71 3.32
N ALA A 165 2.41 -3.85 2.30
CA ALA A 165 1.31 -3.29 1.53
C ALA A 165 0.56 -4.38 0.75
N LEU A 166 1.27 -5.32 0.11
CA LEU A 166 0.70 -6.48 -0.58
C LEU A 166 -0.04 -7.43 0.38
N ALA A 167 0.41 -7.54 1.62
CA ALA A 167 -0.25 -8.34 2.65
C ALA A 167 -1.69 -7.91 2.91
N THR A 168 -2.07 -6.67 2.61
CA THR A 168 -3.46 -6.21 2.68
C THR A 168 -4.33 -6.75 1.54
N ASN A 169 -3.78 -7.51 0.58
CA ASN A 169 -4.42 -8.03 -0.63
C ASN A 169 -5.13 -6.93 -1.44
N PRO A 170 -4.43 -5.88 -1.84
CA PRO A 170 -5.04 -4.75 -2.49
C PRO A 170 -5.47 -5.10 -3.94
N LYS A 171 -6.54 -4.46 -4.41
CA LYS A 171 -6.92 -4.45 -5.83
C LYS A 171 -6.00 -3.53 -6.64
N LEU A 172 -5.59 -2.41 -6.02
CA LEU A 172 -4.69 -1.41 -6.58
C LEU A 172 -3.59 -1.08 -5.58
N LEU A 173 -2.33 -1.24 -5.99
CA LEU A 173 -1.16 -0.85 -5.22
C LEU A 173 -0.56 0.42 -5.82
N LEU A 174 -0.43 1.46 -5.02
CA LEU A 174 0.20 2.73 -5.36
C LEU A 174 1.61 2.77 -4.79
N LEU A 175 2.62 2.86 -5.65
CA LEU A 175 4.02 2.96 -5.27
C LEU A 175 4.51 4.40 -5.51
N ASP A 176 4.82 5.11 -4.43
CA ASP A 176 5.33 6.49 -4.49
C ASP A 176 6.86 6.47 -4.49
N GLU A 177 7.46 6.73 -5.65
CA GLU A 177 8.90 6.72 -5.88
C GLU A 177 9.59 5.46 -5.31
N PRO A 178 9.22 4.24 -5.75
CA PRO A 178 9.64 2.99 -5.11
C PRO A 178 11.15 2.77 -5.11
N ALA A 179 11.88 3.32 -6.09
CA ALA A 179 13.33 3.20 -6.22
C ALA A 179 14.10 4.38 -5.61
N ALA A 180 13.43 5.37 -5.00
CA ALA A 180 14.11 6.53 -4.43
C ALA A 180 15.08 6.10 -3.30
N GLY A 181 16.35 6.51 -3.42
CA GLY A 181 17.40 6.20 -2.43
C GLY A 181 17.99 4.79 -2.54
N MET A 182 17.55 3.98 -3.51
CA MET A 182 18.14 2.67 -3.80
C MET A 182 19.35 2.82 -4.75
N ASN A 183 20.29 1.92 -4.65
CA ASN A 183 21.37 1.82 -5.63
C ASN A 183 20.87 1.13 -6.93
N PRO A 184 21.62 1.22 -8.07
CA PRO A 184 21.18 0.65 -9.34
C PRO A 184 20.85 -0.84 -9.28
N ASN A 185 21.63 -1.65 -8.56
CA ASN A 185 21.40 -3.09 -8.43
C ASN A 185 20.13 -3.38 -7.64
N GLU A 186 19.91 -2.65 -6.54
CA GLU A 186 18.66 -2.79 -5.76
C GLU A 186 17.43 -2.36 -6.56
N THR A 187 17.58 -1.39 -7.45
CA THR A 187 16.49 -0.96 -8.34
C THR A 187 16.15 -2.04 -9.37
N GLU A 188 17.16 -2.68 -9.98
CA GLU A 188 16.95 -3.83 -10.88
C GLU A 188 16.27 -5.01 -10.19
N GLU A 189 16.67 -5.30 -8.95
CA GLU A 189 16.05 -6.38 -8.16
C GLU A 189 14.60 -6.09 -7.76
N LEU A 190 14.19 -4.82 -7.74
CA LEU A 190 12.83 -4.42 -7.38
C LEU A 190 11.89 -4.45 -8.58
N MET A 191 12.38 -4.24 -9.81
CA MET A 191 11.61 -4.21 -11.05
C MET A 191 11.43 -5.60 -11.66
#